data_fa27dd2b35c8dff486cc487608b8490d
#
_entry.id   fa27dd2b35c8dff486cc487608b8490d
#
_cell.length_a   1.000
_cell.length_b   1.000
_cell.length_c   1.000
_cell.angle_alpha   90.00
_cell.angle_beta   90.00
_cell.angle_gamma   90.00
#
_symmetry.space_group_name_H-M   'P 1'
#
loop_
_entity.id
_entity.type
_entity.pdbx_description
1 polymer ?
#
loop_
_entity_poly.entity_id
_entity_poly.type
_entity_poly.pdbx_seq_one_letter_code
_entity_poly.pdbx_strand_id
1 'polypeptide(L)'
;MNELNLLDAVIMKLENLFRGYTLLNKSGELQEVRVFAQYLPMPEGLNFNTRSNTGLKNYNESDMESNFPCIVAKLIECEDREERRIDATLVKMNLLFACYDENKLCQGYRDILNMQERVRDNFLIERVIDNRFRLDMPIKTRLLECETWPVYFGEMDLIFQAGRPVMRKNFVYAMPITA
;
A
#
# COMPACT_ATOMS: atom_id res chain seq x y z
N MET A 1 14.47 -12.84 3.86
CA MET A 1 13.04 -12.57 3.71
C MET A 1 12.96 -11.19 3.07
N ASN A 2 12.19 -10.99 2.02
CA ASN A 2 12.26 -9.73 1.26
C ASN A 2 10.93 -8.99 1.47
N GLU A 3 10.99 -7.71 1.83
CA GLU A 3 9.84 -6.83 2.03
C GLU A 3 9.00 -6.71 0.75
N LEU A 4 9.63 -6.86 -0.42
CA LEU A 4 8.95 -6.92 -1.70
C LEU A 4 7.95 -8.08 -1.77
N ASN A 5 8.28 -9.24 -1.18
CA ASN A 5 7.34 -10.37 -1.15
C ASN A 5 6.09 -10.06 -0.33
N LEU A 6 6.20 -9.24 0.73
CA LEU A 6 5.04 -8.76 1.48
C LEU A 6 4.21 -7.82 0.63
N LEU A 7 4.84 -6.87 -0.04
CA LEU A 7 4.15 -5.91 -0.92
C LEU A 7 3.38 -6.65 -2.02
N ASP A 8 4.02 -7.61 -2.69
CA ASP A 8 3.40 -8.42 -3.74
C ASP A 8 2.23 -9.25 -3.21
N ALA A 9 2.39 -9.86 -2.03
CA ALA A 9 1.33 -10.64 -1.39
C ALA A 9 0.13 -9.78 -0.97
N VAL A 10 0.37 -8.55 -0.48
CA VAL A 10 -0.69 -7.59 -0.16
C VAL A 10 -1.40 -7.13 -1.43
N ILE A 11 -0.68 -6.82 -2.50
CA ILE A 11 -1.27 -6.42 -3.78
C ILE A 11 -2.17 -7.54 -4.32
N MET A 12 -1.67 -8.76 -4.40
CA MET A 12 -2.44 -9.91 -4.87
C MET A 12 -3.72 -10.12 -4.03
N LYS A 13 -3.61 -9.94 -2.70
CA LYS A 13 -4.76 -10.06 -1.80
C LYS A 13 -5.79 -8.95 -2.07
N LEU A 14 -5.34 -7.70 -2.27
CA LEU A 14 -6.22 -6.57 -2.59
C LEU A 14 -6.87 -6.74 -3.98
N GLU A 15 -6.13 -7.13 -5.00
CA GLU A 15 -6.68 -7.41 -6.34
C GLU A 15 -7.78 -8.46 -6.30
N ASN A 16 -7.55 -9.55 -5.55
CA ASN A 16 -8.57 -10.59 -5.36
C ASN A 16 -9.80 -10.07 -4.60
N LEU A 17 -9.58 -9.22 -3.58
CA LEU A 17 -10.65 -8.64 -2.76
C LEU A 17 -11.54 -7.70 -3.57
N PHE A 18 -10.94 -6.92 -4.49
CA PHE A 18 -11.65 -5.91 -5.29
C PHE A 18 -12.04 -6.41 -6.69
N ARG A 19 -11.82 -7.67 -7.00
CA ARG A 19 -12.26 -8.24 -8.28
C ARG A 19 -13.78 -8.09 -8.44
N GLY A 20 -14.22 -7.43 -9.50
CA GLY A 20 -15.62 -7.12 -9.77
C GLY A 20 -16.21 -6.00 -8.93
N TYR A 21 -15.42 -5.33 -8.08
CA TYR A 21 -15.87 -4.15 -7.36
C TYR A 21 -15.63 -2.91 -8.20
N THR A 22 -16.68 -2.24 -8.63
CA THR A 22 -16.63 -1.11 -9.56
C THR A 22 -17.15 0.16 -8.92
N LEU A 23 -16.50 1.28 -9.25
CA LEU A 23 -16.93 2.64 -8.92
C LEU A 23 -16.93 3.48 -10.21
N LEU A 24 -17.54 4.66 -10.16
CA LEU A 24 -17.50 5.59 -11.28
C LEU A 24 -16.09 6.17 -11.45
N ASN A 25 -15.64 6.22 -12.69
CA ASN A 25 -14.42 6.92 -13.07
C ASN A 25 -14.73 8.36 -13.51
N LYS A 26 -13.71 9.13 -13.90
CA LYS A 26 -13.84 10.50 -14.40
C LYS A 26 -14.75 10.62 -15.64
N SER A 27 -14.82 9.58 -16.45
CA SER A 27 -15.69 9.56 -17.65
C SER A 27 -17.14 9.20 -17.34
N GLY A 28 -17.47 8.92 -16.06
CA GLY A 28 -18.80 8.49 -15.65
C GLY A 28 -19.09 7.02 -15.95
N GLU A 29 -18.06 6.24 -16.28
CA GLU A 29 -18.16 4.81 -16.54
C GLU A 29 -17.81 4.00 -15.28
N LEU A 30 -18.40 2.81 -15.14
CA LEU A 30 -18.04 1.87 -14.09
C LEU A 30 -16.68 1.25 -14.38
N GLN A 31 -15.73 1.44 -13.47
CA GLN A 31 -14.38 0.92 -13.55
C GLN A 31 -14.04 0.11 -12.28
N GLU A 32 -13.38 -1.04 -12.46
CA GLU A 32 -12.88 -1.81 -11.32
C GLU A 32 -11.80 -1.01 -10.56
N VAL A 33 -11.79 -1.19 -9.24
CA VAL A 33 -10.75 -0.61 -8.38
C VAL A 33 -9.41 -1.25 -8.72
N ARG A 34 -8.47 -0.43 -9.19
CA ARG A 34 -7.12 -0.86 -9.53
C ARG A 34 -6.19 -0.80 -8.33
N VAL A 35 -5.26 -1.73 -8.24
CA VAL A 35 -4.25 -1.77 -7.17
C VAL A 35 -2.88 -1.52 -7.77
N PHE A 36 -2.12 -0.62 -7.14
CA PHE A 36 -0.78 -0.25 -7.59
C PHE A 36 0.25 -0.41 -6.47
N ALA A 37 1.49 -0.77 -6.86
CA ALA A 37 2.62 -0.84 -5.96
C ALA A 37 3.34 0.51 -5.88
N GLN A 38 3.55 1.03 -4.69
CA GLN A 38 4.34 2.21 -4.34
C GLN A 38 3.86 3.52 -4.98
N TYR A 39 3.64 3.56 -6.28
CA TYR A 39 3.33 4.77 -7.03
C TYR A 39 2.27 4.51 -8.09
N LEU A 40 1.52 5.54 -8.44
CA LEU A 40 0.68 5.48 -9.63
C LEU A 40 1.55 5.41 -10.88
N PRO A 41 1.11 4.68 -11.93
CA PRO A 41 1.82 4.69 -13.20
C PRO A 41 1.83 6.11 -13.77
N MET A 42 2.96 6.50 -14.34
CA MET A 42 3.04 7.77 -15.04
C MET A 42 2.22 7.73 -16.33
N PRO A 43 1.55 8.83 -16.69
CA PRO A 43 0.85 8.92 -17.95
C PRO A 43 1.78 8.64 -19.14
N GLU A 44 1.28 7.89 -20.13
CA GLU A 44 2.01 7.63 -21.35
C GLU A 44 2.27 8.95 -22.11
N GLY A 45 3.51 9.15 -22.59
CA GLY A 45 3.89 10.33 -23.39
C GLY A 45 4.78 11.34 -22.66
N LEU A 46 5.13 11.15 -21.42
CA LEU A 46 6.16 11.94 -20.74
C LEU A 46 7.56 11.54 -21.23
N ASN A 47 8.02 12.18 -22.31
CA ASN A 47 9.40 12.03 -22.78
C ASN A 47 10.34 12.84 -21.89
N PHE A 48 11.04 12.18 -20.97
CA PHE A 48 12.09 12.80 -20.14
C PHE A 48 13.35 13.23 -20.90
N ASN A 49 13.42 13.00 -22.21
CA ASN A 49 14.62 13.23 -23.04
C ASN A 49 14.77 14.67 -23.56
N THR A 50 13.89 15.58 -23.25
CA THR A 50 14.09 16.98 -23.64
C THR A 50 14.82 17.74 -22.52
N ARG A 51 16.13 17.86 -22.63
CA ARG A 51 16.95 18.92 -21.99
C ARG A 51 16.51 20.30 -22.55
N SER A 52 15.30 20.70 -22.34
CA SER A 52 14.89 22.08 -22.58
C SER A 52 14.74 22.77 -21.23
N ASN A 53 15.63 23.74 -20.99
CA ASN A 53 15.66 24.62 -19.82
C ASN A 53 14.45 25.57 -19.72
N THR A 54 13.31 25.20 -20.24
CA THR A 54 12.11 26.04 -20.22
C THR A 54 10.93 25.22 -19.75
N GLY A 55 10.63 25.38 -18.45
CA GLY A 55 9.30 25.15 -17.95
C GLY A 55 9.03 23.69 -17.57
N LEU A 56 8.74 23.51 -16.30
CA LEU A 56 7.85 22.47 -15.81
C LEU A 56 6.68 22.36 -16.81
N LYS A 57 6.72 21.35 -17.68
CA LYS A 57 5.53 21.01 -18.47
C LYS A 57 4.46 20.67 -17.46
N ASN A 58 3.38 21.39 -17.51
CA ASN A 58 2.19 21.20 -16.70
C ASN A 58 1.85 19.72 -16.72
N TYR A 59 2.05 19.05 -15.59
CA TYR A 59 1.37 17.81 -15.32
C TYR A 59 -0.11 18.13 -15.43
N ASN A 60 -0.76 17.59 -16.45
CA ASN A 60 -2.20 17.63 -16.45
C ASN A 60 -2.65 16.69 -15.34
N GLU A 61 -3.12 17.26 -14.25
CA GLU A 61 -3.77 16.51 -13.15
C GLU A 61 -4.82 15.53 -13.70
N SER A 62 -5.43 15.90 -14.83
CA SER A 62 -6.39 15.07 -15.57
C SER A 62 -5.88 13.68 -15.95
N ASP A 63 -4.58 13.51 -16.17
CA ASP A 63 -4.04 12.23 -16.63
C ASP A 63 -3.85 11.25 -15.46
N MET A 64 -3.61 11.76 -14.24
CA MET A 64 -3.55 10.93 -13.03
C MET A 64 -4.94 10.46 -12.59
N GLU A 65 -5.95 11.30 -12.79
CA GLU A 65 -7.34 10.98 -12.44
C GLU A 65 -7.92 9.81 -13.26
N SER A 66 -7.35 9.51 -14.43
CA SER A 66 -7.71 8.33 -15.23
C SER A 66 -7.39 7.01 -14.50
N ASN A 67 -6.55 7.05 -13.45
CA ASN A 67 -6.22 5.89 -12.64
C ASN A 67 -7.24 5.60 -11.55
N PHE A 68 -8.18 6.50 -11.29
CA PHE A 68 -9.20 6.31 -10.25
C PHE A 68 -10.43 5.54 -10.79
N PRO A 69 -11.07 4.73 -9.96
CA PRO A 69 -10.77 4.44 -8.55
C PRO A 69 -9.54 3.53 -8.37
N CYS A 70 -8.75 3.76 -7.33
CA CYS A 70 -7.57 2.93 -7.09
C CYS A 70 -7.16 2.83 -5.61
N ILE A 71 -6.30 1.85 -5.34
CA ILE A 71 -5.59 1.67 -4.07
C ILE A 71 -4.10 1.60 -4.38
N VAL A 72 -3.30 2.40 -3.69
CA VAL A 72 -1.83 2.35 -3.80
C VAL A 72 -1.27 1.77 -2.52
N ALA A 73 -0.66 0.58 -2.61
CA ALA A 73 0.01 -0.05 -1.49
C ALA A 73 1.47 0.45 -1.42
N LYS A 74 1.80 1.13 -0.32
CA LYS A 74 3.13 1.71 -0.09
C LYS A 74 3.83 1.03 1.06
N LEU A 75 5.05 0.62 0.84
CA LEU A 75 5.97 0.19 1.88
C LEU A 75 6.64 1.46 2.44
N ILE A 76 6.47 1.73 3.72
CA ILE A 76 6.91 2.99 4.33
C ILE A 76 8.22 2.79 5.10
N GLU A 77 8.27 1.76 5.93
CA GLU A 77 9.39 1.55 6.85
C GLU A 77 9.54 0.07 7.16
N CYS A 78 10.78 -0.33 7.36
CA CYS A 78 11.15 -1.64 7.81
C CYS A 78 12.04 -1.51 9.03
N GLU A 79 11.67 -2.12 10.15
CA GLU A 79 12.41 -2.04 11.41
C GLU A 79 12.69 -3.43 11.94
N ASP A 80 13.97 -3.76 12.11
CA ASP A 80 14.38 -4.98 12.77
C ASP A 80 14.38 -4.79 14.28
N ARG A 81 13.54 -5.53 15.01
CA ARG A 81 13.50 -5.50 16.47
C ARG A 81 14.08 -6.78 17.04
N GLU A 82 14.97 -6.59 18.00
CA GLU A 82 15.52 -7.65 18.83
C GLU A 82 14.89 -7.56 20.23
N GLU A 83 13.79 -8.24 20.45
CA GLU A 83 13.19 -8.38 21.78
C GLU A 83 13.55 -9.73 22.36
N ARG A 84 13.70 -9.80 23.69
CA ARG A 84 14.27 -10.92 24.49
C ARG A 84 13.85 -12.34 24.12
N ARG A 85 12.87 -12.55 23.23
CA ARG A 85 12.40 -13.88 22.79
C ARG A 85 11.91 -13.97 21.34
N ILE A 86 11.79 -12.86 20.62
CA ILE A 86 11.21 -12.87 19.27
C ILE A 86 12.02 -11.92 18.39
N ASP A 87 12.85 -12.50 17.55
CA ASP A 87 13.49 -11.74 16.46
C ASP A 87 12.46 -11.57 15.34
N ALA A 88 11.90 -10.39 15.23
CA ALA A 88 10.92 -10.07 14.21
C ALA A 88 11.28 -8.78 13.48
N THR A 89 11.05 -8.77 12.18
CA THR A 89 11.07 -7.57 11.37
C THR A 89 9.67 -6.99 11.33
N LEU A 90 9.50 -5.73 11.73
CA LEU A 90 8.27 -4.98 11.59
C LEU A 90 8.30 -4.22 10.27
N VAL A 91 7.27 -4.40 9.46
CA VAL A 91 7.11 -3.72 8.18
C VAL A 91 5.87 -2.85 8.26
N LYS A 92 6.06 -1.53 8.14
CA LYS A 92 4.97 -0.57 8.08
C LYS A 92 4.58 -0.33 6.61
N MET A 93 3.31 -0.48 6.34
CA MET A 93 2.70 -0.21 5.05
C MET A 93 1.58 0.81 5.19
N ASN A 94 1.40 1.61 4.16
CA ASN A 94 0.27 2.51 4.02
C ASN A 94 -0.49 2.16 2.75
N LEU A 95 -1.81 2.07 2.85
CA LEU A 95 -2.71 1.96 1.71
C LEU A 95 -3.35 3.32 1.48
N LEU A 96 -3.12 3.91 0.32
CA LEU A 96 -3.78 5.13 -0.13
C LEU A 96 -4.95 4.74 -1.03
N PHE A 97 -6.15 5.16 -0.65
CA PHE A 97 -7.38 4.98 -1.40
C PHE A 97 -7.71 6.27 -2.15
N ALA A 98 -8.10 6.16 -3.40
CA ALA A 98 -8.53 7.30 -4.19
C ALA A 98 -9.76 6.94 -5.03
N CYS A 99 -10.75 7.83 -5.07
CA CYS A 99 -11.90 7.75 -5.95
C CYS A 99 -12.27 9.12 -6.51
N TYR A 100 -13.07 9.10 -7.57
CA TYR A 100 -13.55 10.28 -8.28
C TYR A 100 -15.07 10.36 -8.16
N ASP A 101 -15.60 11.50 -7.70
CA ASP A 101 -17.03 11.74 -7.62
C ASP A 101 -17.35 13.23 -7.85
N GLU A 102 -17.99 13.53 -8.96
CA GLU A 102 -18.47 14.89 -9.31
C GLU A 102 -19.83 15.24 -8.69
N ASN A 103 -20.38 14.38 -7.85
CA ASN A 103 -21.66 14.63 -7.22
C ASN A 103 -21.59 15.90 -6.36
N LYS A 104 -22.46 16.85 -6.65
CA LYS A 104 -22.58 18.12 -5.91
C LYS A 104 -22.88 17.93 -4.41
N LEU A 105 -23.35 16.75 -4.02
CA LEU A 105 -23.55 16.39 -2.61
C LEU A 105 -22.27 15.93 -1.92
N CYS A 106 -21.14 15.91 -2.63
CA CYS A 106 -19.81 15.55 -2.10
C CYS A 106 -19.83 14.18 -1.37
N GLN A 107 -20.40 13.14 -2.00
CA GLN A 107 -20.58 11.83 -1.36
C GLN A 107 -19.42 10.85 -1.61
N GLY A 108 -18.41 11.22 -2.39
CA GLY A 108 -17.25 10.36 -2.72
C GLY A 108 -16.48 9.82 -1.50
N TYR A 109 -16.52 10.54 -0.35
CA TYR A 109 -15.96 10.01 0.90
C TYR A 109 -16.58 8.68 1.35
N ARG A 110 -17.84 8.39 0.98
CA ARG A 110 -18.51 7.13 1.32
C ARG A 110 -17.87 5.96 0.57
N ASP A 111 -17.48 6.17 -0.67
CA ASP A 111 -16.78 5.16 -1.45
C ASP A 111 -15.43 4.84 -0.86
N ILE A 112 -14.70 5.86 -0.38
CA ILE A 112 -13.45 5.67 0.36
C ILE A 112 -13.68 4.84 1.63
N LEU A 113 -14.69 5.21 2.43
CA LEU A 113 -15.00 4.46 3.66
C LEU A 113 -15.38 3.01 3.36
N ASN A 114 -16.20 2.76 2.34
CA ASN A 114 -16.61 1.40 1.93
C ASN A 114 -15.38 0.57 1.50
N MET A 115 -14.47 1.16 0.73
CA MET A 115 -13.21 0.48 0.36
C MET A 115 -12.36 0.17 1.58
N GLN A 116 -12.19 1.13 2.50
CA GLN A 116 -11.44 0.94 3.75
C GLN A 116 -12.05 -0.14 4.64
N GLU A 117 -13.37 -0.13 4.83
CA GLU A 117 -14.07 -1.13 5.63
C GLU A 117 -13.88 -2.52 5.04
N ARG A 118 -14.05 -2.67 3.73
CA ARG A 118 -13.86 -3.95 3.02
C ARG A 118 -12.45 -4.50 3.23
N VAL A 119 -11.43 -3.67 3.11
CA VAL A 119 -10.03 -4.07 3.35
C VAL A 119 -9.84 -4.45 4.81
N ARG A 120 -10.27 -3.59 5.73
CA ARG A 120 -10.13 -3.79 7.17
C ARG A 120 -10.76 -5.12 7.61
N ASP A 121 -11.98 -5.40 7.21
CA ASP A 121 -12.68 -6.62 7.60
C ASP A 121 -11.97 -7.86 7.07
N ASN A 122 -11.54 -7.84 5.81
CA ASN A 122 -10.80 -8.97 5.23
C ASN A 122 -9.49 -9.23 5.98
N PHE A 123 -8.72 -8.18 6.28
CA PHE A 123 -7.45 -8.30 6.99
C PHE A 123 -7.61 -8.67 8.48
N LEU A 124 -8.74 -8.32 9.11
CA LEU A 124 -9.05 -8.75 10.48
C LEU A 124 -9.43 -10.23 10.55
N ILE A 125 -10.13 -10.74 9.54
CA ILE A 125 -10.50 -12.15 9.45
C ILE A 125 -9.25 -13.00 9.15
N GLU A 126 -8.45 -12.58 8.20
CA GLU A 126 -7.28 -13.31 7.74
C GLU A 126 -6.00 -12.51 8.00
N ARG A 127 -5.52 -12.60 9.24
CA ARG A 127 -4.37 -11.81 9.74
C ARG A 127 -3.02 -12.29 9.24
N VAL A 128 -2.93 -13.48 8.66
CA VAL A 128 -1.68 -14.04 8.15
C VAL A 128 -1.73 -14.05 6.63
N ILE A 129 -0.78 -13.37 6.01
CA ILE A 129 -0.63 -13.30 4.56
C ILE A 129 0.53 -14.20 4.14
N ASP A 130 0.34 -14.97 3.08
CA ASP A 130 1.35 -15.89 2.52
C ASP A 130 2.00 -16.82 3.56
N ASN A 131 1.26 -17.18 4.62
CA ASN A 131 1.75 -17.98 5.77
C ASN A 131 3.06 -17.47 6.41
N ARG A 132 3.45 -16.22 6.16
CA ARG A 132 4.74 -15.65 6.59
C ARG A 132 4.60 -14.31 7.28
N PHE A 133 3.62 -13.52 6.90
CA PHE A 133 3.46 -12.15 7.36
C PHE A 133 2.21 -12.06 8.22
N ARG A 134 2.39 -11.73 9.48
CA ARG A 134 1.30 -11.56 10.42
C ARG A 134 0.98 -10.08 10.58
N LEU A 135 -0.28 -9.73 10.34
CA LEU A 135 -0.77 -8.40 10.65
C LEU A 135 -0.77 -8.15 12.15
N ASP A 136 -0.13 -7.07 12.56
CA ASP A 136 -0.13 -6.57 13.93
C ASP A 136 -1.18 -5.46 14.10
N MET A 137 -1.60 -5.24 15.34
CA MET A 137 -2.60 -4.22 15.67
C MET A 137 -1.92 -3.00 16.29
N PRO A 138 -2.49 -1.81 16.13
CA PRO A 138 -3.78 -1.47 15.52
C PRO A 138 -3.72 -1.21 14.02
N ILE A 139 -4.81 -1.48 13.30
CA ILE A 139 -5.08 -0.91 11.98
C ILE A 139 -5.59 0.51 12.20
N LYS A 140 -5.03 1.50 11.54
CA LYS A 140 -5.48 2.88 11.60
C LYS A 140 -6.01 3.32 10.25
N THR A 141 -7.22 3.87 10.23
CA THR A 141 -7.85 4.42 9.03
C THR A 141 -8.15 5.88 9.21
N ARG A 142 -8.02 6.67 8.15
CA ARG A 142 -8.37 8.09 8.14
C ARG A 142 -8.82 8.52 6.76
N LEU A 143 -9.75 9.47 6.72
CA LEU A 143 -10.01 10.26 5.52
C LEU A 143 -9.02 11.41 5.47
N LEU A 144 -8.54 11.74 4.29
CA LEU A 144 -7.73 12.93 4.12
C LEU A 144 -8.67 14.13 3.93
N GLU A 145 -8.54 15.11 4.82
CA GLU A 145 -9.24 16.39 4.73
C GLU A 145 -8.53 17.26 3.68
N CYS A 146 -8.72 16.94 2.40
CA CYS A 146 -8.22 17.76 1.30
C CYS A 146 -9.43 18.33 0.57
N GLU A 147 -9.43 19.64 0.32
CA GLU A 147 -10.40 20.29 -0.59
C GLU A 147 -10.04 19.95 -2.06
N THR A 148 -9.99 18.65 -2.36
CA THR A 148 -9.55 18.13 -3.68
C THR A 148 -10.71 17.73 -4.57
N TRP A 149 -11.94 18.21 -4.22
CA TRP A 149 -13.09 17.92 -5.09
C TRP A 149 -12.70 18.09 -6.59
N PRO A 150 -13.00 17.15 -7.44
CA PRO A 150 -13.88 15.97 -7.29
C PRO A 150 -13.17 14.68 -6.85
N VAL A 151 -11.93 14.75 -6.39
CA VAL A 151 -11.16 13.57 -5.96
C VAL A 151 -11.18 13.44 -4.45
N TYR A 152 -11.41 12.24 -3.96
CA TYR A 152 -11.44 11.91 -2.54
C TYR A 152 -10.34 10.91 -2.20
N PHE A 153 -9.73 11.11 -1.04
CA PHE A 153 -8.62 10.28 -0.57
C PHE A 153 -8.86 9.76 0.84
N GLY A 154 -8.31 8.59 1.10
CA GLY A 154 -8.25 8.01 2.43
C GLY A 154 -6.98 7.19 2.60
N GLU A 155 -6.57 6.97 3.83
CA GLU A 155 -5.38 6.21 4.18
C GLU A 155 -5.68 5.12 5.18
N MET A 156 -4.91 4.03 5.10
CA MET A 156 -4.91 2.96 6.08
C MET A 156 -3.48 2.56 6.40
N ASP A 157 -3.11 2.64 7.67
CA ASP A 157 -1.80 2.19 8.14
C ASP A 157 -1.90 0.75 8.63
N LEU A 158 -1.01 -0.09 8.15
CA LEU A 158 -0.87 -1.50 8.48
C LEU A 158 0.55 -1.76 8.98
N ILE A 159 0.67 -2.64 9.98
CA ILE A 159 1.96 -3.10 10.48
C ILE A 159 1.97 -4.62 10.37
N PHE A 160 3.00 -5.16 9.73
CA PHE A 160 3.19 -6.60 9.61
C PHE A 160 4.44 -7.04 10.36
N GLN A 161 4.34 -8.20 11.00
CA GLN A 161 5.47 -8.93 11.55
C GLN A 161 5.92 -10.00 10.56
N ALA A 162 7.20 -10.00 10.24
CA ALA A 162 7.85 -11.03 9.44
C ALA A 162 8.88 -11.76 10.29
N GLY A 163 8.95 -13.09 10.22
CA GLY A 163 9.98 -13.86 10.91
C GLY A 163 11.36 -13.55 10.33
N ARG A 164 12.34 -13.28 11.17
CA ARG A 164 13.73 -13.04 10.82
C ARG A 164 14.50 -14.36 10.68
N PRO A 165 15.40 -14.52 9.72
CA PRO A 165 16.32 -15.65 9.70
C PRO A 165 17.25 -15.55 10.91
N VAL A 166 17.18 -16.53 11.80
CA VAL A 166 18.07 -16.62 12.95
C VAL A 166 19.45 -17.06 12.47
N MET A 167 20.45 -16.21 12.61
CA MET A 167 21.84 -16.65 12.47
C MET A 167 22.14 -17.65 13.60
N ARG A 168 22.28 -18.92 13.25
CA ARG A 168 22.91 -19.89 14.18
C ARG A 168 24.39 -19.45 14.32
N LYS A 169 24.71 -18.80 15.45
CA LYS A 169 26.11 -18.62 15.84
C LYS A 169 26.67 -20.02 16.09
N ASN A 170 27.42 -20.55 15.13
CA ASN A 170 28.29 -21.68 15.39
C ASN A 170 29.38 -21.15 16.32
N PHE A 171 29.20 -21.29 17.63
CA PHE A 171 30.29 -21.14 18.58
C PHE A 171 31.27 -22.27 18.31
N VAL A 172 32.31 -21.98 17.53
CA VAL A 172 33.49 -22.80 17.50
C VAL A 172 34.14 -22.62 18.88
N TYR A 173 33.93 -23.56 19.78
CA TYR A 173 34.72 -23.64 21.00
C TYR A 173 36.15 -23.88 20.57
N ALA A 174 36.98 -22.83 20.60
CA ALA A 174 38.44 -23.02 20.56
C ALA A 174 38.78 -23.82 21.82
N MET A 175 39.15 -25.08 21.64
CA MET A 175 39.74 -25.86 22.74
C MET A 175 40.98 -25.17 23.20
N PRO A 176 41.20 -24.97 24.53
CA PRO A 176 42.49 -24.46 25.01
C PRO A 176 43.56 -25.46 24.65
N ILE A 177 44.60 -24.98 23.96
CA ILE A 177 45.83 -25.75 23.74
C ILE A 177 46.49 -25.85 25.10
N THR A 178 46.39 -27.01 25.73
CA THR A 178 47.22 -27.35 26.91
C THR A 178 48.65 -27.61 26.43
N ALA A 179 49.59 -26.76 26.86
CA ALA A 179 50.98 -26.95 26.73
C ALA A 179 51.50 -27.97 27.79
#